data_24f4918e8f8335f9681943babe041d86
#
_entry.id   24f4918e8f8335f9681943babe041d86
#
_cell.length_a   1.000
_cell.length_b   1.000
_cell.length_c   1.000
_cell.angle_alpha   90.00
_cell.angle_beta   90.00
_cell.angle_gamma   90.00
#
_symmetry.space_group_name_H-M   'P 1'
#
loop_
_entity.id
_entity.type
_entity.pdbx_description
1 polymer ?
#
loop_
_entity_poly.entity_id
_entity_poly.type
_entity_poly.pdbx_seq_one_letter_code
_entity_poly.pdbx_strand_id
1 'polypeptide(L)'
;MAHIKTQTEWENDMSVKILQHARSEIYLDLRYLDVALSALKPQAMEGLETMATDGESLFFSAGQVIRVFRNNPAFMNRAYLHTILHCIFSHLFLKGNRDTKLWNLACDIVVEQTIDGMDKPCTRRALSFLRQQTYEALKGEGRISAAVVYRYLQEKDQEMVRKLGQEFFADDHRYWPKEEHRQAMPSP
;
A
#
# COMPACT_ATOMS: atom_id res chain seq x y z
N MET A 1 -34.94 -17.67 14.48
CA MET A 1 -35.03 -17.42 13.03
C MET A 1 -33.61 -17.07 12.55
N ALA A 2 -33.12 -17.72 11.48
CA ALA A 2 -31.84 -17.36 10.90
C ALA A 2 -31.94 -15.95 10.27
N HIS A 3 -31.03 -15.06 10.64
CA HIS A 3 -30.92 -13.72 10.02
C HIS A 3 -30.53 -13.88 8.54
N ILE A 4 -31.39 -13.41 7.64
CA ILE A 4 -31.07 -13.37 6.20
C ILE A 4 -30.18 -12.12 5.99
N LYS A 5 -28.92 -12.33 5.61
CA LYS A 5 -27.98 -11.23 5.34
C LYS A 5 -28.44 -10.40 4.16
N THR A 6 -28.33 -9.10 4.29
CA THR A 6 -28.46 -8.16 3.16
C THR A 6 -27.30 -8.32 2.18
N GLN A 7 -27.45 -7.79 0.96
CA GLN A 7 -26.38 -7.79 -0.05
C GLN A 7 -25.10 -7.11 0.48
N THR A 8 -25.24 -5.98 1.14
CA THR A 8 -24.12 -5.22 1.73
C THR A 8 -23.40 -6.01 2.83
N GLU A 9 -24.15 -6.67 3.72
CA GLU A 9 -23.56 -7.52 4.77
C GLU A 9 -22.82 -8.71 4.15
N TRP A 10 -23.36 -9.32 3.09
CA TRP A 10 -22.70 -10.41 2.39
C TRP A 10 -21.40 -9.94 1.71
N GLU A 11 -21.43 -8.79 1.02
CA GLU A 11 -20.24 -8.21 0.37
C GLU A 11 -19.14 -7.86 1.38
N ASN A 12 -19.51 -7.27 2.52
CA ASN A 12 -18.58 -6.98 3.60
C ASN A 12 -17.93 -8.25 4.17
N ASP A 13 -18.73 -9.27 4.49
CA ASP A 13 -18.22 -10.55 4.99
C ASP A 13 -17.30 -11.25 3.98
N MET A 14 -17.67 -11.21 2.69
CA MET A 14 -16.87 -11.80 1.62
C MET A 14 -15.55 -11.08 1.45
N SER A 15 -15.56 -9.75 1.47
CA SER A 15 -14.31 -8.96 1.33
C SER A 15 -13.36 -9.17 2.50
N VAL A 16 -13.86 -9.27 3.72
CA VAL A 16 -13.02 -9.63 4.89
C VAL A 16 -12.38 -11.00 4.71
N LYS A 17 -13.11 -12.00 4.22
CA LYS A 17 -12.56 -13.33 3.92
C LYS A 17 -11.49 -13.29 2.83
N ILE A 18 -11.68 -12.47 1.79
CA ILE A 18 -10.68 -12.26 0.74
C ILE A 18 -9.40 -11.64 1.32
N LEU A 19 -9.51 -10.64 2.19
CA LEU A 19 -8.35 -10.03 2.85
C LEU A 19 -7.65 -11.01 3.80
N GLN A 20 -8.40 -11.85 4.51
CA GLN A 20 -7.82 -12.94 5.31
C GLN A 20 -7.11 -13.98 4.45
N HIS A 21 -7.65 -14.31 3.28
CA HIS A 21 -6.99 -15.20 2.33
C HIS A 21 -5.69 -14.58 1.81
N ALA A 22 -5.72 -13.31 1.36
CA ALA A 22 -4.53 -12.59 0.93
C ALA A 22 -3.43 -12.57 2.00
N ARG A 23 -3.81 -12.28 3.27
CA ARG A 23 -2.91 -12.37 4.41
C ARG A 23 -2.29 -13.76 4.56
N SER A 24 -3.10 -14.81 4.44
CA SER A 24 -2.63 -16.20 4.59
C SER A 24 -1.65 -16.59 3.49
N GLU A 25 -1.91 -16.21 2.23
CA GLU A 25 -1.01 -16.43 1.10
C GLU A 25 0.34 -15.73 1.30
N ILE A 26 0.31 -14.46 1.75
CA ILE A 26 1.53 -13.70 2.05
C ILE A 26 2.28 -14.33 3.21
N TYR A 27 1.59 -14.78 4.26
CA TYR A 27 2.21 -15.44 5.40
C TYR A 27 2.96 -16.72 5.03
N LEU A 28 2.48 -17.51 4.08
CA LEU A 28 3.17 -18.72 3.63
C LEU A 28 4.56 -18.39 3.04
N ASP A 29 4.68 -17.28 2.33
CA ASP A 29 5.94 -16.85 1.70
C ASP A 29 6.82 -15.95 2.61
N LEU A 30 6.20 -15.22 3.55
CA LEU A 30 6.83 -14.15 4.36
C LEU A 30 6.45 -14.28 5.84
N ARG A 31 6.74 -15.43 6.47
CA ARG A 31 6.35 -15.77 7.86
C ARG A 31 6.85 -14.77 8.90
N TYR A 32 8.00 -14.12 8.64
CA TYR A 32 8.56 -13.09 9.53
C TYR A 32 7.73 -11.81 9.60
N LEU A 33 6.74 -11.63 8.72
CA LEU A 33 5.80 -10.51 8.75
C LEU A 33 4.50 -10.78 9.51
N ASP A 34 4.34 -11.93 10.19
CA ASP A 34 3.08 -12.37 10.81
C ASP A 34 2.44 -11.29 11.70
N VAL A 35 3.21 -10.68 12.57
CA VAL A 35 2.74 -9.62 13.48
C VAL A 35 2.23 -8.42 12.67
N ALA A 36 2.98 -7.96 11.69
CA ALA A 36 2.62 -6.83 10.87
C ALA A 36 1.38 -7.10 10.00
N LEU A 37 1.31 -8.30 9.39
CA LEU A 37 0.16 -8.74 8.59
C LEU A 37 -1.13 -8.82 9.40
N SER A 38 -1.03 -8.90 10.74
CA SER A 38 -2.17 -8.99 11.66
C SER A 38 -2.52 -7.67 12.34
N ALA A 39 -1.68 -6.64 12.18
CA ALA A 39 -1.76 -5.43 13.00
C ALA A 39 -2.97 -4.56 12.66
N LEU A 40 -3.29 -4.42 11.36
CA LEU A 40 -4.36 -3.54 10.92
C LEU A 40 -5.74 -4.18 11.06
N LYS A 41 -6.71 -3.42 11.56
CA LYS A 41 -8.12 -3.83 11.70
C LYS A 41 -8.88 -3.56 10.41
N PRO A 42 -9.44 -4.57 9.72
CA PRO A 42 -10.22 -4.35 8.50
C PRO A 42 -11.47 -3.51 8.78
N GLN A 43 -11.67 -2.44 8.00
CA GLN A 43 -12.82 -1.55 8.10
C GLN A 43 -13.36 -1.22 6.71
N ALA A 44 -14.62 -1.63 6.46
CA ALA A 44 -15.28 -1.33 5.21
C ALA A 44 -15.64 0.15 5.12
N MET A 45 -15.32 0.77 3.99
CA MET A 45 -15.59 2.18 3.68
C MET A 45 -16.08 2.30 2.24
N GLU A 46 -17.09 3.13 2.01
CA GLU A 46 -17.53 3.44 0.65
C GLU A 46 -16.63 4.48 -0.03
N GLY A 47 -16.60 4.47 -1.36
CA GLY A 47 -15.90 5.49 -2.15
C GLY A 47 -14.38 5.35 -2.21
N LEU A 48 -13.83 4.20 -1.79
CA LEU A 48 -12.43 3.87 -2.00
C LEU A 48 -12.24 3.09 -3.31
N GLU A 49 -11.30 3.53 -4.14
CA GLU A 49 -10.91 2.82 -5.36
C GLU A 49 -9.88 1.73 -5.11
N THR A 50 -9.17 1.81 -3.99
CA THR A 50 -8.17 0.84 -3.52
C THR A 50 -8.16 0.82 -1.99
N MET A 51 -7.19 0.12 -1.38
CA MET A 51 -7.01 0.11 0.06
C MET A 51 -6.38 1.40 0.56
N ALA A 52 -6.59 1.70 1.86
CA ALA A 52 -5.99 2.82 2.56
C ALA A 52 -5.71 2.44 4.02
N THR A 53 -4.85 3.18 4.70
CA THR A 53 -4.59 3.00 6.13
C THR A 53 -4.32 4.32 6.84
N ASP A 54 -4.63 4.36 8.12
CA ASP A 54 -4.21 5.40 9.08
C ASP A 54 -3.10 4.92 10.02
N GLY A 55 -2.65 3.66 9.87
CA GLY A 55 -1.68 2.98 10.73
C GLY A 55 -2.31 2.05 11.77
N GLU A 56 -3.63 2.11 12.01
CA GLU A 56 -4.38 1.24 12.91
C GLU A 56 -5.41 0.40 12.18
N SER A 57 -6.05 0.99 11.17
CA SER A 57 -7.11 0.38 10.37
C SER A 57 -6.66 0.14 8.93
N LEU A 58 -7.19 -0.92 8.33
CA LEU A 58 -7.13 -1.17 6.89
C LEU A 58 -8.51 -0.83 6.31
N PHE A 59 -8.60 0.32 5.66
CA PHE A 59 -9.81 0.75 4.98
C PHE A 59 -9.92 0.14 3.59
N PHE A 60 -11.10 -0.33 3.22
CA PHE A 60 -11.34 -0.93 1.90
C PHE A 60 -12.81 -0.77 1.46
N SER A 61 -13.05 -0.76 0.17
CA SER A 61 -14.39 -0.89 -0.40
C SER A 61 -14.68 -2.35 -0.71
N ALA A 62 -15.79 -2.88 -0.15
CA ALA A 62 -16.14 -4.30 -0.30
C ALA A 62 -16.29 -4.71 -1.78
N GLY A 63 -17.02 -3.92 -2.56
CA GLY A 63 -17.20 -4.19 -3.99
C GLY A 63 -15.88 -4.15 -4.78
N GLN A 64 -14.96 -3.26 -4.40
CA GLN A 64 -13.65 -3.17 -5.03
C GLN A 64 -12.77 -4.39 -4.72
N VAL A 65 -12.70 -4.80 -3.45
CA VAL A 65 -11.94 -6.00 -3.03
C VAL A 65 -12.44 -7.24 -3.78
N ILE A 66 -13.75 -7.46 -3.85
CA ILE A 66 -14.34 -8.60 -4.57
C ILE A 66 -13.99 -8.54 -6.07
N ARG A 67 -14.12 -7.36 -6.70
CA ARG A 67 -13.83 -7.17 -8.13
C ARG A 67 -12.36 -7.45 -8.44
N VAL A 68 -11.45 -6.88 -7.66
CA VAL A 68 -9.99 -7.04 -7.85
C VAL A 68 -9.59 -8.49 -7.66
N PHE A 69 -10.06 -9.14 -6.59
CA PHE A 69 -9.75 -10.54 -6.31
C PHE A 69 -10.23 -11.49 -7.43
N ARG A 70 -11.43 -11.27 -7.95
CA ARG A 70 -11.96 -12.07 -9.08
C ARG A 70 -11.12 -11.94 -10.34
N ASN A 71 -10.55 -10.77 -10.59
CA ASN A 71 -9.76 -10.51 -11.79
C ASN A 71 -8.30 -10.95 -11.63
N ASN A 72 -7.70 -10.72 -10.46
CA ASN A 72 -6.31 -11.03 -10.21
C ASN A 72 -6.04 -11.17 -8.70
N PRO A 73 -6.10 -12.39 -8.13
CA PRO A 73 -5.81 -12.64 -6.71
C PRO A 73 -4.41 -12.19 -6.29
N ALA A 74 -3.39 -12.38 -7.12
CA ALA A 74 -2.02 -11.96 -6.82
C ALA A 74 -1.89 -10.43 -6.68
N PHE A 75 -2.69 -9.67 -7.44
CA PHE A 75 -2.75 -8.22 -7.27
C PHE A 75 -3.38 -7.83 -5.93
N MET A 76 -4.38 -8.58 -5.45
CA MET A 76 -4.97 -8.37 -4.12
C MET A 76 -3.93 -8.60 -3.01
N ASN A 77 -3.16 -9.69 -3.10
CA ASN A 77 -2.08 -9.98 -2.16
C ASN A 77 -1.04 -8.85 -2.18
N ARG A 78 -0.68 -8.38 -3.37
CA ARG A 78 0.29 -7.29 -3.54
C ARG A 78 -0.21 -5.99 -2.91
N ALA A 79 -1.45 -5.58 -3.16
CA ALA A 79 -2.03 -4.37 -2.60
C ALA A 79 -2.13 -4.45 -1.06
N TYR A 80 -2.49 -5.61 -0.51
CA TYR A 80 -2.50 -5.84 0.93
C TYR A 80 -1.08 -5.67 1.54
N LEU A 81 -0.07 -6.34 0.96
CA LEU A 81 1.31 -6.23 1.41
C LEU A 81 1.85 -4.81 1.27
N HIS A 82 1.49 -4.11 0.20
CA HIS A 82 1.87 -2.72 -0.06
C HIS A 82 1.45 -1.80 1.10
N THR A 83 0.17 -1.86 1.47
CA THR A 83 -0.37 -1.06 2.59
C THR A 83 0.32 -1.40 3.92
N ILE A 84 0.60 -2.67 4.19
CA ILE A 84 1.34 -3.10 5.39
C ILE A 84 2.78 -2.56 5.40
N LEU A 85 3.46 -2.56 4.26
CA LEU A 85 4.85 -2.06 4.18
C LEU A 85 4.93 -0.55 4.42
N HIS A 86 3.92 0.24 4.07
CA HIS A 86 3.88 1.65 4.47
C HIS A 86 3.93 1.82 5.98
N CYS A 87 3.23 0.97 6.73
CA CYS A 87 3.27 0.98 8.21
C CYS A 87 4.64 0.55 8.74
N ILE A 88 5.21 -0.54 8.21
CA ILE A 88 6.54 -1.04 8.60
C ILE A 88 7.62 0.02 8.38
N PHE A 89 7.58 0.73 7.26
CA PHE A 89 8.55 1.78 6.93
C PHE A 89 8.22 3.12 7.58
N SER A 90 7.12 3.20 8.33
CA SER A 90 6.64 4.42 9.01
C SER A 90 6.40 5.60 8.05
N HIS A 91 6.09 5.34 6.79
CA HIS A 91 5.90 6.35 5.74
C HIS A 91 4.84 7.38 6.10
N LEU A 92 3.79 6.95 6.81
CA LEU A 92 2.69 7.77 7.29
C LEU A 92 3.16 8.94 8.17
N PHE A 93 4.32 8.80 8.83
CA PHE A 93 4.78 9.71 9.87
C PHE A 93 6.05 10.50 9.48
N LEU A 94 6.68 10.17 8.37
CA LEU A 94 8.00 10.69 8.01
C LEU A 94 7.97 11.80 6.96
N LYS A 95 6.79 12.29 6.56
CA LYS A 95 6.63 13.30 5.51
C LYS A 95 7.37 14.60 5.83
N GLY A 96 7.20 15.12 7.04
CA GLY A 96 7.71 16.44 7.40
C GLY A 96 7.17 17.52 6.46
N ASN A 97 7.96 18.52 6.16
CA ASN A 97 7.60 19.65 5.29
C ASN A 97 7.66 19.34 3.77
N ARG A 98 7.74 18.06 3.38
CA ARG A 98 7.84 17.68 1.95
C ARG A 98 6.50 17.85 1.25
N ASP A 99 6.56 18.08 -0.08
CA ASP A 99 5.34 18.05 -0.90
C ASP A 99 4.64 16.70 -0.77
N THR A 100 3.34 16.74 -0.49
CA THR A 100 2.56 15.54 -0.18
C THR A 100 2.47 14.59 -1.37
N LYS A 101 2.29 15.11 -2.59
CA LYS A 101 2.13 14.26 -3.78
C LYS A 101 3.44 13.56 -4.13
N LEU A 102 4.55 14.29 -4.10
CA LEU A 102 5.87 13.70 -4.35
C LEU A 102 6.28 12.74 -3.25
N TRP A 103 5.94 13.04 -1.97
CA TRP A 103 6.22 12.14 -0.86
C TRP A 103 5.46 10.82 -0.98
N ASN A 104 4.17 10.88 -1.27
CA ASN A 104 3.34 9.70 -1.47
C ASN A 104 3.92 8.81 -2.58
N LEU A 105 4.21 9.41 -3.75
CA LEU A 105 4.81 8.68 -4.86
C LEU A 105 6.19 8.09 -4.50
N ALA A 106 7.00 8.82 -3.75
CA ALA A 106 8.30 8.30 -3.30
C ALA A 106 8.14 7.07 -2.39
N CYS A 107 7.15 7.09 -1.50
CA CYS A 107 6.81 5.96 -0.63
C CYS A 107 6.32 4.76 -1.44
N ASP A 108 5.44 4.97 -2.43
CA ASP A 108 4.94 3.91 -3.32
C ASP A 108 6.07 3.25 -4.10
N ILE A 109 6.99 4.03 -4.67
CA ILE A 109 8.13 3.50 -5.41
C ILE A 109 9.00 2.62 -4.49
N VAL A 110 9.28 3.05 -3.26
CA VAL A 110 10.08 2.26 -2.30
C VAL A 110 9.39 0.95 -1.94
N VAL A 111 8.09 1.00 -1.64
CA VAL A 111 7.31 -0.19 -1.29
C VAL A 111 7.26 -1.16 -2.47
N GLU A 112 6.91 -0.67 -3.65
CA GLU A 112 6.80 -1.50 -4.85
C GLU A 112 8.14 -2.13 -5.24
N GLN A 113 9.24 -1.38 -5.14
CA GLN A 113 10.58 -1.92 -5.36
C GLN A 113 10.96 -2.98 -4.33
N THR A 114 10.54 -2.80 -3.08
CA THR A 114 10.76 -3.80 -2.02
C THR A 114 10.00 -5.09 -2.33
N ILE A 115 8.71 -4.99 -2.72
CA ILE A 115 7.89 -6.16 -3.08
C ILE A 115 8.48 -6.88 -4.29
N ASP A 116 8.86 -6.13 -5.33
CA ASP A 116 9.47 -6.70 -6.54
C ASP A 116 10.83 -7.38 -6.22
N GLY A 117 11.61 -6.78 -5.31
CA GLY A 117 12.88 -7.34 -4.85
C GLY A 117 12.76 -8.59 -3.98
N MET A 118 11.63 -8.78 -3.29
CA MET A 118 11.34 -10.02 -2.55
C MET A 118 11.08 -11.22 -3.48
N ASP A 119 10.68 -10.97 -4.73
CA ASP A 119 10.39 -11.98 -5.78
C ASP A 119 9.52 -13.16 -5.29
N LYS A 120 8.43 -12.87 -4.57
CA LYS A 120 7.54 -13.90 -4.03
C LYS A 120 6.43 -14.26 -5.01
N PRO A 121 6.14 -15.57 -5.20
CA PRO A 121 5.08 -16.02 -6.11
C PRO A 121 3.73 -15.37 -5.84
N CYS A 122 3.35 -15.23 -4.56
CA CYS A 122 2.04 -14.69 -4.15
C CYS A 122 1.83 -13.21 -4.52
N THR A 123 2.90 -12.44 -4.81
CA THR A 123 2.84 -11.01 -5.15
C THR A 123 3.50 -10.66 -6.48
N ARG A 124 3.97 -11.68 -7.22
CA ARG A 124 4.73 -11.48 -8.48
C ARG A 124 3.89 -10.81 -9.55
N ARG A 125 4.51 -9.89 -10.27
CA ARG A 125 3.98 -9.24 -11.48
C ARG A 125 5.09 -9.08 -12.52
N ALA A 126 4.69 -8.92 -13.78
CA ALA A 126 5.62 -8.49 -14.82
C ALA A 126 6.04 -7.04 -14.57
N LEU A 127 7.35 -6.77 -14.64
CA LEU A 127 7.87 -5.41 -14.52
C LEU A 127 7.71 -4.69 -15.86
N SER A 128 7.10 -3.52 -15.82
CA SER A 128 7.07 -2.60 -16.95
C SER A 128 8.47 -2.02 -17.23
N PHE A 129 8.68 -1.53 -18.44
CA PHE A 129 9.93 -0.87 -18.79
C PHE A 129 10.19 0.36 -17.89
N LEU A 130 9.14 1.12 -17.57
CA LEU A 130 9.26 2.30 -16.70
C LEU A 130 9.71 1.93 -15.28
N ARG A 131 9.20 0.81 -14.71
CA ARG A 131 9.66 0.31 -13.40
C ARG A 131 11.13 -0.08 -13.45
N GLN A 132 11.51 -0.85 -14.47
CA GLN A 132 12.90 -1.29 -14.63
C GLN A 132 13.87 -0.10 -14.72
N GLN A 133 13.55 0.89 -15.55
CA GLN A 133 14.35 2.13 -15.67
C GLN A 133 14.43 2.89 -14.34
N THR A 134 13.31 3.00 -13.62
CA THR A 134 13.27 3.71 -12.33
C THR A 134 14.15 3.01 -11.30
N TYR A 135 14.03 1.68 -11.19
CA TYR A 135 14.83 0.90 -10.25
C TYR A 135 16.32 0.96 -10.59
N GLU A 136 16.66 0.90 -11.87
CA GLU A 136 18.04 1.02 -12.33
C GLU A 136 18.66 2.38 -12.00
N ALA A 137 17.90 3.46 -12.22
CA ALA A 137 18.33 4.81 -11.89
C ALA A 137 18.56 5.01 -10.36
N LEU A 138 17.82 4.28 -9.52
CA LEU A 138 17.94 4.36 -8.07
C LEU A 138 19.05 3.47 -7.49
N LYS A 139 19.57 2.50 -8.23
CA LYS A 139 20.64 1.59 -7.74
C LYS A 139 21.94 2.32 -7.33
N GLY A 140 22.24 3.43 -7.97
CA GLY A 140 23.43 4.24 -7.69
C GLY A 140 23.37 5.03 -6.37
N GLU A 141 22.19 5.18 -5.79
CA GLU A 141 21.94 6.02 -4.61
C GLU A 141 22.24 5.32 -3.26
N GLY A 142 22.74 4.10 -3.28
CA GLY A 142 23.02 3.31 -2.09
C GLY A 142 21.75 2.70 -1.49
N ARG A 143 21.52 2.88 -0.17
CA ARG A 143 20.30 2.35 0.48
C ARG A 143 19.07 3.17 0.07
N ILE A 144 18.15 2.53 -0.63
CA ILE A 144 16.92 3.17 -1.09
C ILE A 144 15.99 3.43 0.10
N SER A 145 15.52 4.69 0.19
CA SER A 145 14.52 5.14 1.16
C SER A 145 13.59 6.16 0.51
N ALA A 146 12.41 6.41 1.11
CA ALA A 146 11.47 7.42 0.61
C ALA A 146 12.12 8.82 0.47
N ALA A 147 13.06 9.18 1.34
CA ALA A 147 13.79 10.45 1.24
C ALA A 147 14.73 10.50 0.04
N VAL A 148 15.39 9.40 -0.31
CA VAL A 148 16.25 9.29 -1.51
C VAL A 148 15.39 9.39 -2.77
N VAL A 149 14.30 8.61 -2.84
CA VAL A 149 13.38 8.63 -3.99
C VAL A 149 12.69 9.99 -4.12
N TYR A 150 12.37 10.66 -3.02
CA TYR A 150 11.79 12.00 -3.05
C TYR A 150 12.75 13.00 -3.75
N ARG A 151 14.05 12.99 -3.43
CA ARG A 151 15.05 13.82 -4.11
C ARG A 151 15.15 13.50 -5.59
N TYR A 152 15.20 12.23 -5.95
CA TYR A 152 15.17 11.78 -7.33
C TYR A 152 13.96 12.33 -8.10
N LEU A 153 12.76 12.32 -7.48
CA LEU A 153 11.54 12.85 -8.10
C LEU A 153 11.56 14.36 -8.27
N GLN A 154 12.23 15.11 -7.37
CA GLN A 154 12.37 16.56 -7.50
C GLN A 154 13.15 17.00 -8.75
N GLU A 155 13.99 16.12 -9.29
CA GLU A 155 14.77 16.36 -10.52
C GLU A 155 14.01 16.00 -11.80
N LYS A 156 12.81 15.41 -11.69
CA LYS A 156 11.99 15.00 -12.83
C LYS A 156 11.00 16.09 -13.23
N ASP A 157 10.71 16.15 -14.53
CA ASP A 157 9.64 17.00 -15.02
C ASP A 157 8.25 16.49 -14.59
N GLN A 158 7.25 17.34 -14.69
CA GLN A 158 5.88 17.03 -14.25
C GLN A 158 5.26 15.87 -15.02
N GLU A 159 5.62 15.69 -16.30
CA GLU A 159 5.08 14.58 -17.09
C GLU A 159 5.65 13.25 -16.64
N MET A 160 6.94 13.18 -16.34
CA MET A 160 7.56 11.98 -15.79
C MET A 160 6.98 11.64 -14.42
N VAL A 161 6.82 12.62 -13.53
CA VAL A 161 6.18 12.43 -12.21
C VAL A 161 4.76 11.89 -12.38
N ARG A 162 3.98 12.41 -13.34
CA ARG A 162 2.63 11.91 -13.63
C ARG A 162 2.65 10.45 -14.11
N LYS A 163 3.55 10.10 -15.02
CA LYS A 163 3.71 8.71 -15.53
C LYS A 163 4.09 7.76 -14.40
N LEU A 164 5.04 8.15 -13.56
CA LEU A 164 5.45 7.37 -12.40
C LEU A 164 4.28 7.22 -11.40
N GLY A 165 3.52 8.27 -11.15
CA GLY A 165 2.33 8.20 -10.29
C GLY A 165 1.28 7.22 -10.79
N GLN A 166 1.07 7.12 -12.10
CA GLN A 166 0.16 6.12 -12.69
C GLN A 166 0.71 4.68 -12.59
N GLU A 167 2.02 4.53 -12.82
CA GLU A 167 2.67 3.20 -12.80
C GLU A 167 2.76 2.59 -11.41
N PHE A 168 3.01 3.42 -10.39
CA PHE A 168 3.26 2.98 -9.01
C PHE A 168 2.04 3.08 -8.10
N PHE A 169 0.92 3.59 -8.58
CA PHE A 169 -0.32 3.67 -7.81
C PHE A 169 -0.79 2.27 -7.36
N ALA A 170 -0.92 2.08 -6.04
CA ALA A 170 -1.36 0.83 -5.45
C ALA A 170 -2.38 1.03 -4.33
N ASP A 171 -2.27 2.08 -3.53
CA ASP A 171 -3.17 2.38 -2.42
C ASP A 171 -3.50 3.88 -2.31
N ASP A 172 -4.33 4.25 -1.32
CA ASP A 172 -4.82 5.61 -1.12
C ASP A 172 -4.30 6.16 0.22
N HIS A 173 -3.58 7.27 0.15
CA HIS A 173 -2.94 7.89 1.30
C HIS A 173 -3.80 8.95 2.02
N ARG A 174 -5.08 9.09 1.67
CA ARG A 174 -5.96 10.16 2.22
C ARG A 174 -6.13 10.13 3.73
N TYR A 175 -5.94 8.97 4.36
CA TYR A 175 -6.07 8.78 5.80
C TYR A 175 -4.75 8.86 6.56
N TRP A 176 -3.64 9.14 5.88
CA TRP A 176 -2.38 9.35 6.57
C TRP A 176 -2.48 10.55 7.52
N PRO A 177 -1.92 10.46 8.74
CA PRO A 177 -2.01 11.52 9.73
C PRO A 177 -1.47 12.86 9.21
N LYS A 178 -2.25 13.92 9.37
CA LYS A 178 -1.80 15.29 9.10
C LYS A 178 -0.96 15.80 10.27
N GLU A 179 0.04 16.63 9.99
CA GLU A 179 1.02 17.10 11.00
C GLU A 179 0.40 17.81 12.22
N GLU A 180 -0.79 18.40 12.08
CA GLU A 180 -1.50 19.09 13.14
C GLU A 180 -1.80 18.21 14.38
N HIS A 181 -1.84 16.88 14.22
CA HIS A 181 -2.09 15.94 15.31
C HIS A 181 -0.83 15.50 16.07
N ARG A 182 0.37 15.85 15.59
CA ARG A 182 1.65 15.46 16.22
C ARG A 182 2.00 16.24 17.49
N GLN A 183 1.42 17.44 17.68
CA GLN A 183 1.71 18.30 18.85
C GLN A 183 0.95 17.89 20.11
N ALA A 184 0.04 16.90 20.04
CA ALA A 184 -0.79 16.48 21.15
C ALA A 184 -0.29 15.23 21.90
N MET A 185 0.82 14.61 21.51
CA MET A 185 1.41 13.51 22.28
C MET A 185 2.40 14.06 23.31
N PRO A 186 2.18 13.85 24.61
CA PRO A 186 3.18 14.18 25.62
C PRO A 186 4.42 13.31 25.40
N SER A 187 5.59 13.94 25.44
CA SER A 187 6.87 13.22 25.45
C SER A 187 6.91 12.27 26.64
N PRO A 188 7.47 11.05 26.46
CA PRO A 188 7.62 10.09 27.54
C PRO A 188 8.54 10.58 28.66
#